data_94b3c03593164e18ca0a1e9367fa1d2f
#
_entry.id   94b3c03593164e18ca0a1e9367fa1d2f
#
_cell.length_a   1.000
_cell.length_b   1.000
_cell.length_c   1.000
_cell.angle_alpha   90.00
_cell.angle_beta   90.00
_cell.angle_gamma   90.00
#
_symmetry.space_group_name_H-M   'P 1'
#
loop_
_entity.id
_entity.type
_entity.pdbx_description
1 polymer ?
#
loop_
_entity_poly.entity_id
_entity_poly.type
_entity_poly.pdbx_seq_one_letter_code
_entity_poly.pdbx_strand_id
1 'polypeptide(L)'
;PAVETLPLEKACGRIAAKALCARMDQPPFDRSPLDGYALHSADTTGASRETPVTLPATMKLYAGDAPAAALPVGCAARIMTGAPLPEGADCVLMQELTDSGEEAVQLYSSLKPQQNVVPRGGDIAAGAIIAAEGTPLTPAHLGVLAGQGYAEVPVYRTLTVGILSTGSELLAPSEPWAPGKIYDTNGIQNAARLGQLGFAVQRRHCSDDPEAVSYTHLTLP
;
A
#
# COMPACT_ATOMS: atom_id res chain seq x y z
N PRO A 1 -8.00 24.00 -2.40
CA PRO A 1 -6.65 23.78 -2.94
C PRO A 1 -6.74 23.15 -4.34
N ALA A 2 -5.77 23.46 -5.23
CA ALA A 2 -5.71 22.81 -6.54
C ALA A 2 -5.35 21.32 -6.37
N VAL A 3 -5.91 20.48 -7.24
CA VAL A 3 -5.66 19.03 -7.26
C VAL A 3 -4.80 18.69 -8.46
N GLU A 4 -3.91 17.73 -8.28
CA GLU A 4 -3.14 17.12 -9.35
C GLU A 4 -3.16 15.59 -9.21
N THR A 5 -2.93 14.90 -10.31
CA THR A 5 -2.80 13.43 -10.30
C THR A 5 -1.32 13.08 -10.42
N LEU A 6 -0.83 12.24 -9.53
CA LEU A 6 0.55 11.78 -9.53
C LEU A 6 0.63 10.28 -9.69
N PRO A 7 1.69 9.76 -10.35
CA PRO A 7 2.06 8.37 -10.23
C PRO A 7 2.19 7.96 -8.76
N LEU A 8 1.67 6.77 -8.41
CA LEU A 8 1.61 6.30 -7.03
C LEU A 8 2.97 6.37 -6.32
N GLU A 9 4.03 6.00 -7.00
CA GLU A 9 5.41 6.03 -6.49
C GLU A 9 5.92 7.42 -6.08
N LYS A 10 5.30 8.51 -6.61
CA LYS A 10 5.62 9.91 -6.29
C LYS A 10 4.68 10.52 -5.25
N ALA A 11 3.73 9.74 -4.75
CA ALA A 11 2.68 10.24 -3.86
C ALA A 11 3.03 10.18 -2.37
N CYS A 12 4.18 9.61 -1.99
CA CYS A 12 4.59 9.54 -0.58
C CYS A 12 4.75 10.95 0.01
N GLY A 13 4.14 11.17 1.19
CA GLY A 13 4.15 12.48 1.86
C GLY A 13 3.17 13.51 1.27
N ARG A 14 2.52 13.19 0.14
CA ARG A 14 1.48 14.06 -0.44
C ARG A 14 0.16 13.87 0.28
N ILE A 15 -0.73 14.85 0.18
CA ILE A 15 -2.05 14.84 0.83
C ILE A 15 -3.10 14.33 -0.16
N ALA A 16 -3.83 13.28 0.20
CA ALA A 16 -4.92 12.75 -0.62
C ALA A 16 -6.00 13.82 -0.86
N ALA A 17 -6.34 14.06 -2.13
CA ALA A 17 -7.32 15.08 -2.50
C ALA A 17 -8.77 14.57 -2.53
N LYS A 18 -8.96 13.27 -2.35
CA LYS A 18 -10.25 12.60 -2.15
C LYS A 18 -10.03 11.28 -1.42
N ALA A 19 -11.10 10.67 -0.93
CA ALA A 19 -11.04 9.34 -0.35
C ALA A 19 -10.56 8.31 -1.39
N LEU A 20 -9.58 7.49 -1.01
CA LEU A 20 -9.04 6.38 -1.78
C LEU A 20 -9.56 5.09 -1.16
N CYS A 21 -10.37 4.36 -1.92
CA CYS A 21 -11.06 3.17 -1.44
C CYS A 21 -10.49 1.90 -2.07
N ALA A 22 -10.65 0.77 -1.41
CA ALA A 22 -10.33 -0.53 -1.96
C ALA A 22 -11.18 -0.81 -3.20
N ARG A 23 -10.55 -1.19 -4.31
CA ARG A 23 -11.21 -1.52 -5.59
C ARG A 23 -11.69 -2.96 -5.63
N MET A 24 -11.07 -3.82 -4.84
CA MET A 24 -11.35 -5.23 -4.75
C MET A 24 -11.13 -5.73 -3.33
N ASP A 25 -11.67 -6.90 -3.02
CA ASP A 25 -11.36 -7.61 -1.79
C ASP A 25 -9.88 -7.97 -1.72
N GLN A 26 -9.29 -7.96 -0.53
CA GLN A 26 -7.93 -8.43 -0.29
C GLN A 26 -7.92 -9.40 0.90
N PRO A 27 -7.48 -10.63 0.69
CA PRO A 27 -7.16 -11.24 -0.60
C PRO A 27 -8.39 -11.32 -1.53
N PRO A 28 -8.21 -11.42 -2.88
CA PRO A 28 -9.33 -11.42 -3.83
C PRO A 28 -10.06 -12.76 -3.92
N PHE A 29 -9.55 -13.78 -3.25
CA PHE A 29 -10.12 -15.14 -3.17
C PHE A 29 -9.74 -15.79 -1.83
N ASP A 30 -10.44 -16.86 -1.45
CA ASP A 30 -10.04 -17.71 -0.32
C ASP A 30 -8.72 -18.36 -0.65
N ARG A 31 -7.73 -18.29 0.24
CA ARG A 31 -6.37 -18.79 0.01
C ARG A 31 -5.83 -19.60 1.16
N SER A 32 -4.87 -20.49 0.85
CA SER A 32 -4.12 -21.22 1.88
C SER A 32 -3.07 -20.33 2.53
N PRO A 33 -2.98 -20.25 3.85
CA PRO A 33 -1.88 -19.62 4.57
C PRO A 33 -0.65 -20.53 4.74
N LEU A 34 -0.74 -21.79 4.31
CA LEU A 34 0.28 -22.81 4.56
C LEU A 34 0.33 -23.83 3.41
N ASP A 35 1.42 -24.61 3.37
CA ASP A 35 1.57 -25.75 2.47
C ASP A 35 0.83 -26.97 3.05
N GLY A 36 0.04 -27.66 2.23
CA GLY A 36 -0.75 -28.78 2.69
C GLY A 36 -1.73 -29.32 1.67
N TYR A 37 -2.92 -29.65 2.13
CA TYR A 37 -4.01 -30.20 1.31
C TYR A 37 -5.32 -29.48 1.59
N ALA A 38 -5.90 -28.90 0.55
CA ALA A 38 -7.27 -28.37 0.60
C ALA A 38 -8.26 -29.55 0.50
N LEU A 39 -9.28 -29.50 1.35
CA LEU A 39 -10.18 -30.62 1.63
C LEU A 39 -11.60 -30.12 1.88
N HIS A 40 -12.56 -31.02 1.76
CA HIS A 40 -13.85 -30.89 2.43
C HIS A 40 -13.66 -31.32 3.89
N SER A 41 -13.99 -30.48 4.85
CA SER A 41 -13.82 -30.77 6.28
C SER A 41 -14.57 -32.04 6.72
N ALA A 42 -15.71 -32.31 6.10
CA ALA A 42 -16.49 -33.52 6.33
C ALA A 42 -15.71 -34.81 6.04
N ASP A 43 -14.85 -34.79 5.02
CA ASP A 43 -14.02 -35.93 4.61
C ASP A 43 -12.85 -36.19 5.57
N THR A 44 -12.57 -35.31 6.49
CA THR A 44 -11.53 -35.46 7.53
C THR A 44 -12.05 -36.06 8.83
N THR A 45 -13.35 -36.31 8.92
CA THR A 45 -14.01 -36.73 10.18
C THR A 45 -13.42 -38.03 10.70
N GLY A 46 -12.98 -38.04 11.96
CA GLY A 46 -12.39 -39.19 12.64
C GLY A 46 -10.91 -39.45 12.28
N ALA A 47 -10.31 -38.64 11.42
CA ALA A 47 -8.89 -38.78 11.08
C ALA A 47 -8.02 -38.56 12.33
N SER A 48 -7.11 -39.49 12.59
CA SER A 48 -6.07 -39.41 13.61
C SER A 48 -4.83 -40.19 13.17
N ARG A 49 -3.74 -40.16 13.92
CA ARG A 49 -2.55 -40.98 13.65
C ARG A 49 -2.83 -42.47 13.78
N GLU A 50 -3.75 -42.86 14.65
CA GLU A 50 -4.19 -44.26 14.89
C GLU A 50 -5.19 -44.73 13.81
N THR A 51 -5.99 -43.81 13.30
CA THR A 51 -7.05 -44.08 12.30
C THR A 51 -6.92 -43.04 11.16
N PRO A 52 -5.90 -43.18 10.29
CA PRO A 52 -5.73 -42.23 9.17
C PRO A 52 -6.89 -42.35 8.19
N VAL A 53 -7.30 -41.22 7.62
CA VAL A 53 -8.21 -41.17 6.47
C VAL A 53 -7.35 -40.99 5.21
N THR A 54 -7.55 -41.86 4.21
CA THR A 54 -6.82 -41.77 2.95
C THR A 54 -7.71 -41.22 1.85
N LEU A 55 -7.25 -40.17 1.16
CA LEU A 55 -7.97 -39.54 0.05
C LEU A 55 -7.08 -39.47 -1.19
N PRO A 56 -7.62 -39.68 -2.41
CA PRO A 56 -6.90 -39.43 -3.65
C PRO A 56 -6.58 -37.94 -3.79
N ALA A 57 -5.33 -37.61 -4.12
CA ALA A 57 -4.89 -36.25 -4.42
C ALA A 57 -5.04 -35.99 -5.92
N THR A 58 -6.09 -35.24 -6.29
CA THR A 58 -6.50 -35.07 -7.70
C THR A 58 -6.05 -33.77 -8.33
N MET A 59 -5.54 -32.81 -7.52
CA MET A 59 -5.11 -31.49 -7.96
C MET A 59 -3.82 -31.09 -7.27
N LYS A 60 -3.01 -30.24 -7.96
CA LYS A 60 -1.88 -29.49 -7.38
C LYS A 60 -2.08 -28.03 -7.69
N LEU A 61 -2.06 -27.16 -6.66
CA LEU A 61 -2.35 -25.72 -6.75
C LEU A 61 -1.20 -24.91 -6.16
N TYR A 62 -0.72 -23.97 -6.94
CA TYR A 62 0.35 -23.04 -6.57
C TYR A 62 -0.15 -21.60 -6.51
N ALA A 63 0.60 -20.73 -5.85
CA ALA A 63 0.33 -19.30 -5.90
C ALA A 63 0.40 -18.81 -7.36
N GLY A 64 -0.65 -18.12 -7.80
CA GLY A 64 -0.81 -17.67 -9.20
C GLY A 64 -1.68 -18.59 -10.06
N ASP A 65 -2.02 -19.78 -9.59
CA ASP A 65 -2.97 -20.63 -10.29
C ASP A 65 -4.39 -20.08 -10.18
N ALA A 66 -5.23 -20.47 -11.14
CA ALA A 66 -6.69 -20.25 -11.10
C ALA A 66 -7.35 -21.63 -11.22
N PRO A 67 -7.88 -22.22 -10.12
CA PRO A 67 -8.53 -23.53 -10.15
C PRO A 67 -9.66 -23.54 -11.17
N ALA A 68 -9.56 -24.41 -12.18
CA ALA A 68 -10.56 -24.50 -13.26
C ALA A 68 -11.72 -25.43 -12.93
N ALA A 69 -11.61 -26.23 -11.87
CA ALA A 69 -12.60 -27.22 -11.47
C ALA A 69 -12.79 -27.24 -9.94
N ALA A 70 -13.99 -27.61 -9.52
CA ALA A 70 -14.30 -27.89 -8.11
C ALA A 70 -13.55 -29.14 -7.62
N LEU A 71 -13.19 -29.14 -6.34
CA LEU A 71 -12.65 -30.33 -5.67
C LEU A 71 -13.76 -31.36 -5.49
N PRO A 72 -13.66 -32.57 -6.05
CA PRO A 72 -14.65 -33.61 -5.81
C PRO A 72 -14.70 -34.03 -4.32
N VAL A 73 -15.86 -34.35 -3.81
CA VAL A 73 -16.04 -34.92 -2.45
C VAL A 73 -15.22 -36.23 -2.36
N GLY A 74 -14.59 -36.48 -1.24
CA GLY A 74 -13.72 -37.63 -1.05
C GLY A 74 -12.34 -37.51 -1.72
N CYS A 75 -11.96 -36.30 -2.18
CA CYS A 75 -10.64 -36.02 -2.78
C CYS A 75 -9.90 -34.91 -2.01
N ALA A 76 -8.59 -34.86 -2.23
CA ALA A 76 -7.70 -33.83 -1.73
C ALA A 76 -7.07 -33.04 -2.89
N ALA A 77 -6.80 -31.75 -2.67
CA ALA A 77 -5.97 -30.94 -3.56
C ALA A 77 -4.68 -30.56 -2.83
N ARG A 78 -3.51 -30.98 -3.34
CA ARG A 78 -2.23 -30.48 -2.87
C ARG A 78 -2.20 -28.96 -3.09
N ILE A 79 -1.96 -28.18 -2.04
CA ILE A 79 -2.00 -26.72 -2.09
C ILE A 79 -0.77 -26.12 -1.43
N MET A 80 -0.25 -25.05 -2.04
CA MET A 80 0.87 -24.28 -1.50
C MET A 80 0.41 -22.96 -0.92
N THR A 81 1.20 -22.41 -0.03
CA THR A 81 0.97 -21.09 0.60
C THR A 81 0.66 -20.03 -0.45
N GLY A 82 -0.42 -19.30 -0.25
CA GLY A 82 -0.87 -18.23 -1.15
C GLY A 82 -1.72 -18.71 -2.33
N ALA A 83 -1.82 -20.02 -2.58
CA ALA A 83 -2.66 -20.56 -3.65
C ALA A 83 -4.16 -20.42 -3.31
N PRO A 84 -5.02 -20.16 -4.32
CA PRO A 84 -6.46 -20.10 -4.14
C PRO A 84 -7.03 -21.48 -3.81
N LEU A 85 -8.02 -21.51 -2.89
CA LEU A 85 -8.76 -22.74 -2.64
C LEU A 85 -9.62 -23.08 -3.85
N PRO A 86 -9.69 -24.36 -4.25
CA PRO A 86 -10.62 -24.80 -5.28
C PRO A 86 -12.06 -24.75 -4.71
N GLU A 87 -13.03 -24.51 -5.57
CA GLU A 87 -14.44 -24.56 -5.22
C GLU A 87 -14.77 -25.92 -4.54
N GLY A 88 -15.55 -25.88 -3.45
CA GLY A 88 -15.90 -27.05 -2.65
C GLY A 88 -14.97 -27.29 -1.46
N ALA A 89 -13.70 -26.97 -1.54
CA ALA A 89 -12.81 -27.05 -0.38
C ALA A 89 -13.16 -25.98 0.64
N ASP A 90 -13.24 -26.36 1.93
CA ASP A 90 -13.56 -25.47 3.03
C ASP A 90 -12.54 -25.46 4.16
N CYS A 91 -11.43 -26.22 4.03
CA CYS A 91 -10.35 -26.24 5.01
C CYS A 91 -9.02 -26.66 4.36
N VAL A 92 -7.92 -26.42 5.09
CA VAL A 92 -6.57 -26.86 4.67
C VAL A 92 -5.88 -27.59 5.81
N LEU A 93 -5.46 -28.83 5.56
CA LEU A 93 -4.62 -29.58 6.49
C LEU A 93 -3.14 -29.34 6.13
N MET A 94 -2.36 -28.91 7.14
CA MET A 94 -0.93 -28.70 6.96
C MET A 94 -0.23 -30.03 6.60
N GLN A 95 0.78 -29.97 5.75
CA GLN A 95 1.46 -31.16 5.24
C GLN A 95 2.10 -32.02 6.33
N GLU A 96 2.51 -31.40 7.46
CA GLU A 96 3.11 -32.06 8.62
C GLU A 96 2.13 -33.00 9.37
N LEU A 97 0.86 -32.84 9.11
CA LEU A 97 -0.20 -33.72 9.63
C LEU A 97 -0.70 -34.72 8.59
N THR A 98 0.16 -35.06 7.62
CA THR A 98 -0.10 -36.02 6.55
C THR A 98 1.15 -36.85 6.28
N ASP A 99 1.06 -37.87 5.39
CA ASP A 99 2.21 -38.60 4.85
C ASP A 99 2.84 -37.89 3.62
N SER A 100 2.34 -36.71 3.25
CA SER A 100 2.75 -35.95 2.05
C SER A 100 2.57 -36.70 0.73
N GLY A 101 1.61 -37.61 0.65
CA GLY A 101 1.35 -38.44 -0.53
C GLY A 101 0.96 -37.65 -1.78
N GLU A 102 1.53 -37.99 -2.95
CA GLU A 102 1.31 -37.26 -4.21
C GLU A 102 0.07 -37.69 -4.99
N GLU A 103 -0.22 -39.02 -5.03
CA GLU A 103 -1.37 -39.59 -5.72
C GLU A 103 -2.54 -39.83 -4.75
N ALA A 104 -2.23 -40.19 -3.53
CA ALA A 104 -3.16 -40.31 -2.42
C ALA A 104 -2.46 -39.85 -1.15
N VAL A 105 -3.21 -39.22 -0.23
CA VAL A 105 -2.67 -38.65 1.01
C VAL A 105 -3.38 -39.25 2.22
N GLN A 106 -2.61 -39.60 3.25
CA GLN A 106 -3.11 -40.00 4.56
C GLN A 106 -3.22 -38.77 5.47
N LEU A 107 -4.40 -38.52 5.99
CA LEU A 107 -4.71 -37.44 6.91
C LEU A 107 -4.64 -37.94 8.34
N TYR A 108 -3.88 -37.24 9.18
CA TYR A 108 -3.67 -37.59 10.60
C TYR A 108 -4.44 -36.71 11.57
N SER A 109 -5.31 -35.84 11.08
CA SER A 109 -6.12 -34.92 11.92
C SER A 109 -7.43 -34.54 11.25
N SER A 110 -8.48 -34.45 12.03
CA SER A 110 -9.78 -33.90 11.60
C SER A 110 -9.72 -32.37 11.65
N LEU A 111 -10.41 -31.72 10.71
CA LEU A 111 -10.52 -30.26 10.62
C LEU A 111 -11.98 -29.81 10.72
N LYS A 112 -12.14 -28.57 11.16
CA LYS A 112 -13.42 -27.86 11.13
C LYS A 112 -13.54 -27.06 9.84
N PRO A 113 -14.77 -26.73 9.39
CA PRO A 113 -14.97 -25.78 8.31
C PRO A 113 -14.23 -24.46 8.56
N GLN A 114 -13.64 -23.89 7.50
CA GLN A 114 -12.85 -22.66 7.48
C GLN A 114 -11.52 -22.73 8.27
N GLN A 115 -11.14 -23.91 8.78
CA GLN A 115 -9.86 -24.04 9.47
C GLN A 115 -8.70 -23.92 8.50
N ASN A 116 -7.73 -23.04 8.83
CA ASN A 116 -6.57 -22.72 8.00
C ASN A 116 -6.94 -22.17 6.60
N VAL A 117 -7.99 -21.37 6.52
CA VAL A 117 -8.37 -20.62 5.34
C VAL A 117 -8.25 -19.12 5.63
N VAL A 118 -7.59 -18.38 4.76
CA VAL A 118 -7.66 -16.91 4.77
C VAL A 118 -8.80 -16.52 3.82
N PRO A 119 -9.91 -16.01 4.36
CA PRO A 119 -11.09 -15.74 3.54
C PRO A 119 -10.87 -14.53 2.61
N ARG A 120 -11.55 -14.55 1.49
CA ARG A 120 -11.67 -13.40 0.59
C ARG A 120 -12.12 -12.16 1.37
N GLY A 121 -11.41 -11.02 1.15
CA GLY A 121 -11.71 -9.77 1.83
C GLY A 121 -11.36 -9.76 3.33
N GLY A 122 -10.70 -10.80 3.85
CA GLY A 122 -10.37 -10.91 5.26
C GLY A 122 -9.43 -9.79 5.75
N ASP A 123 -8.56 -9.27 4.89
CA ASP A 123 -7.67 -8.14 5.22
C ASP A 123 -8.35 -6.80 4.93
N ILE A 124 -8.92 -6.64 3.73
CA ILE A 124 -9.56 -5.39 3.27
C ILE A 124 -10.75 -5.76 2.38
N ALA A 125 -11.95 -5.32 2.74
CA ALA A 125 -13.13 -5.49 1.91
C ALA A 125 -13.20 -4.43 0.79
N ALA A 126 -13.70 -4.79 -0.38
CA ALA A 126 -13.97 -3.86 -1.47
C ALA A 126 -14.82 -2.68 -0.98
N GLY A 127 -14.45 -1.45 -1.37
CA GLY A 127 -15.10 -0.21 -0.93
C GLY A 127 -14.61 0.34 0.40
N ALA A 128 -13.80 -0.39 1.18
CA ALA A 128 -13.21 0.13 2.42
C ALA A 128 -12.29 1.32 2.13
N ILE A 129 -12.32 2.34 3.00
CA ILE A 129 -11.48 3.52 2.88
C ILE A 129 -10.05 3.17 3.30
N ILE A 130 -9.10 3.28 2.38
CA ILE A 130 -7.65 3.12 2.61
C ILE A 130 -7.05 4.43 3.13
N ALA A 131 -7.40 5.54 2.50
CA ALA A 131 -7.01 6.88 2.93
C ALA A 131 -8.18 7.85 2.70
N ALA A 132 -8.59 8.55 3.74
CA ALA A 132 -9.59 9.60 3.63
C ALA A 132 -9.02 10.84 2.92
N GLU A 133 -9.89 11.71 2.41
CA GLU A 133 -9.48 13.02 1.94
C GLU A 133 -8.73 13.77 3.06
N GLY A 134 -7.65 14.48 2.69
CA GLY A 134 -6.79 15.19 3.64
C GLY A 134 -5.75 14.34 4.35
N THR A 135 -5.72 13.02 4.12
CA THR A 135 -4.75 12.11 4.73
C THR A 135 -3.37 12.27 4.08
N PRO A 136 -2.28 12.46 4.86
CA PRO A 136 -0.92 12.33 4.35
C PRO A 136 -0.63 10.88 3.94
N LEU A 137 -0.25 10.66 2.68
CA LEU A 137 0.04 9.33 2.16
C LEU A 137 1.40 8.83 2.67
N THR A 138 1.37 7.74 3.43
CA THR A 138 2.57 7.07 3.96
C THR A 138 3.01 5.93 3.04
N PRO A 139 4.24 5.38 3.20
CA PRO A 139 4.65 4.18 2.48
C PRO A 139 3.68 3.01 2.63
N ALA A 140 3.06 2.82 3.81
CA ALA A 140 2.06 1.79 4.03
C ALA A 140 0.81 2.00 3.17
N HIS A 141 0.30 3.25 3.08
CA HIS A 141 -0.81 3.58 2.18
C HIS A 141 -0.46 3.25 0.72
N LEU A 142 0.77 3.60 0.27
CA LEU A 142 1.20 3.31 -1.11
C LEU A 142 1.24 1.80 -1.38
N GLY A 143 1.73 1.00 -0.43
CA GLY A 143 1.75 -0.47 -0.55
C GLY A 143 0.36 -1.06 -0.72
N VAL A 144 -0.60 -0.63 0.13
CA VAL A 144 -2.00 -1.08 0.04
C VAL A 144 -2.64 -0.62 -1.28
N LEU A 145 -2.45 0.65 -1.67
CA LEU A 145 -2.98 1.19 -2.93
C LEU A 145 -2.40 0.48 -4.15
N ALA A 146 -1.12 0.13 -4.13
CA ALA A 146 -0.50 -0.68 -5.19
C ALA A 146 -1.16 -2.07 -5.30
N GLY A 147 -1.41 -2.74 -4.16
CA GLY A 147 -2.15 -4.01 -4.10
C GLY A 147 -3.60 -3.90 -4.61
N GLN A 148 -4.16 -2.70 -4.64
CA GLN A 148 -5.48 -2.37 -5.18
C GLN A 148 -5.43 -1.90 -6.65
N GLY A 149 -4.27 -1.98 -7.31
CA GLY A 149 -4.09 -1.61 -8.72
C GLY A 149 -4.17 -0.09 -9.00
N TYR A 150 -3.81 0.74 -8.03
CA TYR A 150 -3.66 2.17 -8.26
C TYR A 150 -2.31 2.46 -8.92
N ALA A 151 -2.32 2.89 -10.17
CA ALA A 151 -1.12 3.40 -10.85
C ALA A 151 -0.88 4.88 -10.51
N GLU A 152 -1.97 5.62 -10.27
CA GLU A 152 -1.97 7.05 -10.01
C GLU A 152 -2.99 7.39 -8.93
N VAL A 153 -2.75 8.49 -8.21
CA VAL A 153 -3.63 8.99 -7.16
C VAL A 153 -3.81 10.51 -7.25
N PRO A 154 -5.02 11.02 -6.96
CA PRO A 154 -5.26 12.45 -6.84
C PRO A 154 -4.74 12.96 -5.50
N VAL A 155 -3.94 14.00 -5.54
CA VAL A 155 -3.38 14.66 -4.36
C VAL A 155 -3.56 16.16 -4.46
N TYR A 156 -3.57 16.84 -3.32
CA TYR A 156 -3.49 18.29 -3.33
C TYR A 156 -2.13 18.76 -3.82
N ARG A 157 -2.15 19.77 -4.70
CA ARG A 157 -0.93 20.37 -5.25
C ARG A 157 -0.13 21.04 -4.13
N THR A 158 1.16 20.82 -4.12
CA THR A 158 2.08 21.51 -3.20
C THR A 158 2.03 23.00 -3.46
N LEU A 159 1.90 23.80 -2.40
CA LEU A 159 1.93 25.25 -2.50
C LEU A 159 3.35 25.73 -2.80
N THR A 160 3.44 26.71 -3.67
CA THR A 160 4.65 27.50 -3.84
C THR A 160 4.57 28.71 -2.95
N VAL A 161 5.58 28.92 -2.10
CA VAL A 161 5.66 30.04 -1.18
C VAL A 161 6.75 31.01 -1.65
N GLY A 162 6.36 32.26 -1.89
CA GLY A 162 7.29 33.35 -2.16
C GLY A 162 7.80 33.96 -0.85
N ILE A 163 9.11 34.13 -0.72
CA ILE A 163 9.72 34.92 0.36
C ILE A 163 10.33 36.17 -0.28
N LEU A 164 9.89 37.31 0.17
CA LEU A 164 10.43 38.59 -0.21
C LEU A 164 11.16 39.20 0.97
N SER A 165 12.49 39.35 0.85
CA SER A 165 13.31 40.10 1.80
C SER A 165 13.43 41.54 1.30
N THR A 166 13.02 42.52 2.12
CA THR A 166 13.16 43.94 1.80
C THR A 166 14.21 44.57 2.72
N GLY A 167 15.00 45.44 2.17
CA GLY A 167 16.03 46.15 2.91
C GLY A 167 17.16 46.59 1.99
N SER A 168 17.39 47.92 1.92
CA SER A 168 18.48 48.45 1.13
C SER A 168 19.87 48.10 1.71
N GLU A 169 19.93 47.67 2.98
CA GLU A 169 21.16 47.21 3.65
C GLU A 169 21.47 45.73 3.36
N LEU A 170 20.50 44.94 2.83
CA LEU A 170 20.67 43.51 2.66
C LEU A 170 21.54 43.15 1.45
N LEU A 171 22.39 42.15 1.64
CA LEU A 171 23.20 41.52 0.60
C LEU A 171 22.86 40.05 0.47
N ALA A 172 22.91 39.52 -0.74
CA ALA A 172 22.96 38.08 -0.92
C ALA A 172 24.30 37.52 -0.43
N PRO A 173 24.38 36.28 0.10
CA PRO A 173 25.65 35.69 0.56
C PRO A 173 26.73 35.58 -0.52
N SER A 174 26.35 35.62 -1.78
CA SER A 174 27.31 35.63 -2.92
C SER A 174 27.90 36.99 -3.26
N GLU A 175 27.35 38.05 -2.66
CA GLU A 175 27.81 39.42 -2.91
C GLU A 175 28.95 39.79 -1.95
N PRO A 176 29.93 40.60 -2.39
CA PRO A 176 31.02 41.07 -1.52
C PRO A 176 30.43 41.98 -0.41
N TRP A 177 30.93 41.81 0.80
CA TRP A 177 30.54 42.68 1.90
C TRP A 177 30.97 44.15 1.65
N ALA A 178 30.10 45.06 2.07
CA ALA A 178 30.38 46.51 1.99
C ALA A 178 29.98 47.20 3.31
N PRO A 179 30.59 48.33 3.68
CA PRO A 179 30.22 49.11 4.87
C PRO A 179 28.74 49.49 4.85
N GLY A 180 28.04 49.30 6.00
CA GLY A 180 26.61 49.60 6.15
C GLY A 180 25.68 48.51 5.61
N LYS A 181 26.24 47.38 5.13
CA LYS A 181 25.49 46.24 4.61
C LYS A 181 25.55 45.03 5.55
N ILE A 182 24.51 44.21 5.51
CA ILE A 182 24.41 42.91 6.20
C ILE A 182 23.91 41.85 5.23
N TYR A 183 24.21 40.58 5.48
CA TYR A 183 23.68 39.49 4.68
C TYR A 183 22.28 39.12 5.07
N ASP A 184 21.43 38.75 4.07
CA ASP A 184 20.09 38.22 4.27
C ASP A 184 20.13 36.82 4.89
N THR A 185 20.08 36.77 6.21
CA THR A 185 19.99 35.52 6.99
C THR A 185 18.57 35.03 7.11
N ASN A 186 17.61 35.91 7.27
CA ASN A 186 16.20 35.59 7.51
C ASN A 186 15.56 34.93 6.27
N GLY A 187 15.82 35.46 5.10
CA GLY A 187 15.29 34.87 3.85
C GLY A 187 15.79 33.42 3.63
N ILE A 188 17.05 33.14 3.96
CA ILE A 188 17.62 31.80 3.88
C ILE A 188 17.00 30.87 4.93
N GLN A 189 16.95 31.31 6.20
CA GLN A 189 16.42 30.51 7.29
C GLN A 189 14.95 30.15 7.06
N ASN A 190 14.13 31.12 6.66
CA ASN A 190 12.71 30.92 6.40
C ASN A 190 12.50 30.00 5.20
N ALA A 191 13.31 30.13 4.12
CA ALA A 191 13.23 29.24 2.97
C ALA A 191 13.56 27.79 3.34
N ALA A 192 14.62 27.58 4.12
CA ALA A 192 14.99 26.27 4.62
C ALA A 192 13.88 25.65 5.49
N ARG A 193 13.27 26.46 6.38
CA ARG A 193 12.18 26.00 7.24
C ARG A 193 10.95 25.60 6.44
N LEU A 194 10.54 26.39 5.45
CA LEU A 194 9.42 26.06 4.57
C LEU A 194 9.70 24.84 3.72
N GLY A 195 10.95 24.70 3.22
CA GLY A 195 11.37 23.50 2.51
C GLY A 195 11.27 22.22 3.35
N GLN A 196 11.64 22.28 4.65
CA GLN A 196 11.45 21.17 5.57
C GLN A 196 9.98 20.80 5.78
N LEU A 197 9.06 21.75 5.62
CA LEU A 197 7.61 21.53 5.68
C LEU A 197 7.02 21.02 4.34
N GLY A 198 7.85 20.81 3.32
CA GLY A 198 7.45 20.27 2.02
C GLY A 198 6.95 21.31 1.01
N PHE A 199 7.09 22.61 1.29
CA PHE A 199 6.71 23.65 0.33
C PHE A 199 7.78 23.86 -0.73
N ALA A 200 7.35 24.15 -1.96
CA ALA A 200 8.22 24.75 -2.96
C ALA A 200 8.45 26.22 -2.59
N VAL A 201 9.71 26.66 -2.53
CA VAL A 201 10.05 28.02 -2.05
C VAL A 201 10.76 28.80 -3.12
N GLN A 202 10.31 30.01 -3.37
CA GLN A 202 10.97 31.01 -4.18
C GLN A 202 11.41 32.19 -3.33
N ARG A 203 12.66 32.62 -3.47
CA ARG A 203 13.20 33.78 -2.76
C ARG A 203 13.46 34.91 -3.72
N ARG A 204 13.13 36.11 -3.29
CA ARG A 204 13.47 37.37 -3.93
C ARG A 204 13.95 38.36 -2.87
N HIS A 205 14.75 39.30 -3.32
CA HIS A 205 15.24 40.40 -2.53
C HIS A 205 14.99 41.71 -3.31
N CYS A 206 14.63 42.77 -2.62
CA CYS A 206 14.50 44.11 -3.20
C CYS A 206 14.89 45.21 -2.17
N SER A 207 15.17 46.39 -2.67
CA SER A 207 15.33 47.59 -1.84
C SER A 207 13.99 47.97 -1.15
N ASP A 208 14.05 48.87 -0.18
CA ASP A 208 12.87 49.41 0.54
C ASP A 208 12.02 50.37 -0.31
N ASP A 209 12.36 50.55 -1.59
CA ASP A 209 11.57 51.34 -2.50
C ASP A 209 10.18 50.69 -2.75
N PRO A 210 9.05 51.43 -2.46
CA PRO A 210 7.72 50.89 -2.66
C PRO A 210 7.43 50.39 -4.08
N GLU A 211 8.01 50.99 -5.11
CA GLU A 211 7.82 50.56 -6.50
C GLU A 211 8.57 49.22 -6.76
N ALA A 212 9.77 49.07 -6.23
CA ALA A 212 10.55 47.84 -6.31
C ALA A 212 9.87 46.69 -5.58
N VAL A 213 9.32 46.94 -4.38
CA VAL A 213 8.55 45.97 -3.60
C VAL A 213 7.30 45.53 -4.35
N SER A 214 6.53 46.48 -4.88
CA SER A 214 5.31 46.21 -5.63
C SER A 214 5.58 45.38 -6.90
N TYR A 215 6.60 45.76 -7.68
CA TYR A 215 6.99 45.03 -8.88
C TYR A 215 7.43 43.58 -8.58
N THR A 216 8.25 43.40 -7.53
CA THR A 216 8.74 42.07 -7.16
C THR A 216 7.61 41.18 -6.66
N HIS A 217 6.65 41.72 -5.91
CA HIS A 217 5.46 40.99 -5.45
C HIS A 217 4.58 40.52 -6.61
N LEU A 218 4.39 41.36 -7.64
CA LEU A 218 3.59 41.01 -8.83
C LEU A 218 4.24 39.97 -9.73
N THR A 219 5.57 39.79 -9.68
CA THR A 219 6.33 38.83 -10.48
C THR A 219 6.61 37.49 -9.79
N LEU A 220 6.21 37.35 -8.52
CA LEU A 220 6.19 36.03 -7.86
C LEU A 220 5.05 35.19 -8.43
N PRO A 221 5.29 33.90 -8.78
CA PRO A 221 4.30 33.02 -9.37
C PRO A 221 3.17 32.64 -8.40
#